data_c82331979fd3ba016ee6d6c3ed2d114c
#
_entry.id   c82331979fd3ba016ee6d6c3ed2d114c
#
_cell.length_a   1.000
_cell.length_b   1.000
_cell.length_c   1.000
_cell.angle_alpha   90.00
_cell.angle_beta   90.00
_cell.angle_gamma   90.00
#
_symmetry.space_group_name_H-M   'P 1'
#
loop_
_entity.id
_entity.type
_entity.pdbx_description
1 polymer ?
#
loop_
_entity_poly.entity_id
_entity_poly.type
_entity_poly.pdbx_seq_one_letter_code
_entity_poly.pdbx_strand_id
1 'polypeptide(L)'
;MQTAWLHHNNHQECILFLAGWGMDSTPFQSLPSGDCDLYMVYDYRQLRPISLDCFAGYERLHLIAWSMGVWVAAHLLADQAASFASCTAIGGTLTPVDKQRGIPPEIYADMADNFNQETLESFYRNMFDTEEPLARFLANRPQRNLHELQDEMVAFNNFFVQYGPGKDLFTQKIITSRDRIFSGRNQMRAWGKGSGTTLNWPHFPFYLLSSWQELLPSL
;
A
#
# COMPACT_ATOMS: atom_id res chain seq x y z
N MET A 1 -12.42 5.29 5.87
CA MET A 1 -10.94 5.25 6.07
C MET A 1 -10.61 5.61 7.50
N GLN A 2 -9.57 5.02 8.03
CA GLN A 2 -8.97 5.34 9.32
C GLN A 2 -7.56 5.89 9.12
N THR A 3 -7.02 6.57 10.12
CA THR A 3 -5.70 7.18 10.09
C THR A 3 -4.97 6.96 11.40
N ALA A 4 -3.63 6.94 11.36
CA ALA A 4 -2.79 6.84 12.54
C ALA A 4 -1.44 7.53 12.30
N TRP A 5 -0.92 8.22 13.30
CA TRP A 5 0.48 8.56 13.35
C TRP A 5 1.27 7.31 13.74
N LEU A 6 2.16 6.85 12.87
CA LEU A 6 3.13 5.80 13.21
C LEU A 6 4.33 6.42 13.93
N HIS A 7 4.78 7.58 13.47
CA HIS A 7 5.83 8.39 14.08
C HIS A 7 5.43 9.87 14.00
N HIS A 8 5.52 10.60 15.11
CA HIS A 8 5.22 12.02 15.19
C HIS A 8 6.19 12.69 16.16
N ASN A 9 7.37 13.05 15.66
CA ASN A 9 8.51 13.55 16.43
C ASN A 9 8.84 15.01 16.10
N ASN A 10 7.97 15.69 15.33
CA ASN A 10 8.15 17.06 14.83
C ASN A 10 9.36 17.22 13.91
N HIS A 11 9.58 16.25 13.03
CA HIS A 11 10.55 16.37 11.94
C HIS A 11 10.08 17.41 10.91
N GLN A 12 10.99 17.85 10.04
CA GLN A 12 10.68 18.79 8.97
C GLN A 12 10.01 18.14 7.78
N GLU A 13 10.14 16.83 7.63
CA GLU A 13 9.57 16.04 6.55
C GLU A 13 8.53 15.07 7.08
N CYS A 14 7.50 14.83 6.26
CA CYS A 14 6.47 13.87 6.58
C CYS A 14 6.23 12.91 5.43
N ILE A 15 5.97 11.65 5.75
CA ILE A 15 5.51 10.64 4.83
C ILE A 15 4.03 10.42 5.07
N LEU A 16 3.21 10.64 4.04
CA LEU A 16 1.83 10.17 3.97
C LEU A 16 1.84 8.77 3.36
N PHE A 17 1.53 7.76 4.17
CA PHE A 17 1.53 6.36 3.77
C PHE A 17 0.10 5.83 3.58
N LEU A 18 -0.23 5.39 2.36
CA LEU A 18 -1.48 4.68 2.07
C LEU A 18 -1.20 3.18 2.04
N ALA A 19 -1.73 2.47 3.03
CA ALA A 19 -1.46 1.04 3.23
C ALA A 19 -2.22 0.15 2.23
N GLY A 20 -1.86 -1.13 2.21
CA GLY A 20 -2.62 -2.17 1.53
C GLY A 20 -3.90 -2.56 2.26
N TRP A 21 -4.72 -3.39 1.60
CA TRP A 21 -5.91 -3.97 2.18
C TRP A 21 -5.61 -4.74 3.48
N GLY A 22 -6.53 -4.65 4.41
CA GLY A 22 -6.52 -5.46 5.63
C GLY A 22 -5.53 -4.99 6.68
N MET A 23 -4.80 -3.91 6.45
CA MET A 23 -3.81 -3.40 7.39
C MET A 23 -4.42 -2.47 8.45
N ASP A 24 -3.70 -2.35 9.56
CA ASP A 24 -3.72 -1.27 10.53
C ASP A 24 -2.28 -0.85 10.87
N SER A 25 -2.10 -0.04 11.88
CA SER A 25 -0.78 0.47 12.26
C SER A 25 0.17 -0.59 12.83
N THR A 26 -0.35 -1.70 13.36
CA THR A 26 0.40 -2.67 14.16
C THR A 26 1.63 -3.25 13.46
N PRO A 27 1.55 -3.73 12.19
CA PRO A 27 2.71 -4.33 11.52
C PRO A 27 3.85 -3.34 11.24
N PHE A 28 3.56 -2.05 11.25
CA PHE A 28 4.49 -1.00 10.80
C PHE A 28 5.20 -0.27 11.95
N GLN A 29 4.70 -0.41 13.19
CA GLN A 29 5.19 0.34 14.35
C GLN A 29 6.67 0.12 14.67
N SER A 30 7.20 -1.07 14.34
CA SER A 30 8.59 -1.42 14.66
C SER A 30 9.61 -0.95 13.63
N LEU A 31 9.18 -0.37 12.50
CA LEU A 31 10.09 0.16 11.49
C LEU A 31 10.38 1.63 11.78
N PRO A 32 11.66 2.02 12.04
CA PRO A 32 12.01 3.41 12.28
C PRO A 32 11.66 4.33 11.10
N SER A 33 11.26 5.56 11.39
CA SER A 33 10.95 6.53 10.33
C SER A 33 12.20 7.18 9.70
N GLY A 34 13.34 7.15 10.38
CA GLY A 34 14.46 8.03 10.07
C GLY A 34 14.15 9.45 10.52
N ASP A 35 14.51 10.44 9.71
CA ASP A 35 14.28 11.86 9.99
C ASP A 35 12.93 12.38 9.44
N CYS A 36 11.91 11.51 9.38
CA CYS A 36 10.57 11.85 8.91
C CYS A 36 9.50 11.54 9.95
N ASP A 37 8.47 12.35 10.00
CA ASP A 37 7.20 11.95 10.61
C ASP A 37 6.45 11.03 9.65
N LEU A 38 5.56 10.17 10.16
CA LEU A 38 4.87 9.18 9.33
C LEU A 38 3.40 9.09 9.70
N TYR A 39 2.55 9.47 8.76
CA TYR A 39 1.09 9.44 8.88
C TYR A 39 0.52 8.37 7.95
N MET A 40 -0.21 7.43 8.50
CA MET A 40 -0.79 6.29 7.79
C MET A 40 -2.27 6.46 7.56
N VAL A 41 -2.73 6.09 6.36
CA VAL A 41 -4.14 5.95 5.97
C VAL A 41 -4.41 4.48 5.63
N TYR A 42 -5.51 3.94 6.14
CA TYR A 42 -5.92 2.54 5.96
C TYR A 42 -7.43 2.38 6.08
N ASP A 43 -7.95 1.15 5.91
CA ASP A 43 -9.38 0.82 5.99
C ASP A 43 -10.22 1.55 4.92
N TYR A 44 -10.23 0.99 3.74
CA TYR A 44 -10.91 1.58 2.58
C TYR A 44 -12.38 1.13 2.41
N ARG A 45 -13.08 0.78 3.51
CA ARG A 45 -14.54 0.52 3.46
C ARG A 45 -15.33 1.73 2.99
N GLN A 46 -14.77 2.91 3.11
CA GLN A 46 -15.29 4.18 2.58
C GLN A 46 -14.14 4.97 2.00
N LEU A 47 -14.26 5.48 0.79
CA LEU A 47 -13.33 6.46 0.26
C LEU A 47 -13.78 7.86 0.72
N ARG A 48 -12.88 8.60 1.34
CA ARG A 48 -13.09 9.98 1.80
C ARG A 48 -11.97 10.86 1.25
N PRO A 49 -12.25 12.12 0.89
CA PRO A 49 -11.19 13.06 0.55
C PRO A 49 -10.12 13.13 1.66
N ILE A 50 -8.86 13.20 1.25
CA ILE A 50 -7.73 13.40 2.16
C ILE A 50 -7.35 14.88 2.07
N SER A 51 -7.57 15.63 3.17
CA SER A 51 -7.07 16.99 3.27
C SER A 51 -5.58 16.97 3.59
N LEU A 52 -4.82 17.80 2.88
CA LEU A 52 -3.40 17.99 3.14
C LEU A 52 -3.12 19.15 4.12
N ASP A 53 -4.15 19.81 4.65
CA ASP A 53 -4.01 20.97 5.54
C ASP A 53 -3.23 20.63 6.81
N CYS A 54 -3.40 19.42 7.35
CA CYS A 54 -2.69 18.98 8.55
C CYS A 54 -1.17 18.79 8.31
N PHE A 55 -0.72 18.80 7.06
CA PHE A 55 0.69 18.69 6.68
C PHE A 55 1.31 20.02 6.25
N ALA A 56 0.57 21.15 6.31
CA ALA A 56 1.04 22.47 5.86
C ALA A 56 2.27 23.00 6.63
N GLY A 57 2.55 22.45 7.82
CA GLY A 57 3.72 22.82 8.61
C GLY A 57 5.02 22.09 8.24
N TYR A 58 4.97 21.06 7.40
CA TYR A 58 6.15 20.31 6.95
C TYR A 58 6.82 21.01 5.76
N GLU A 59 8.13 21.00 5.72
CA GLU A 59 8.90 21.53 4.59
C GLU A 59 8.76 20.65 3.35
N ARG A 60 8.69 19.33 3.55
CA ARG A 60 8.48 18.34 2.48
C ARG A 60 7.47 17.30 2.91
N LEU A 61 6.51 17.05 2.04
CA LEU A 61 5.55 15.97 2.17
C LEU A 61 5.84 14.93 1.08
N HIS A 62 5.98 13.68 1.48
CA HIS A 62 6.20 12.54 0.59
C HIS A 62 4.98 11.63 0.61
N LEU A 63 4.64 11.05 -0.54
CA LEU A 63 3.59 10.06 -0.66
C LEU A 63 4.22 8.69 -0.88
N ILE A 64 3.88 7.72 -0.03
CA ILE A 64 4.16 6.31 -0.25
C ILE A 64 2.83 5.56 -0.28
N ALA A 65 2.61 4.80 -1.33
CA ALA A 65 1.42 3.96 -1.46
C ALA A 65 1.82 2.51 -1.75
N TRP A 66 1.21 1.57 -1.05
CA TRP A 66 1.52 0.16 -1.17
C TRP A 66 0.28 -0.66 -1.52
N SER A 67 0.44 -1.64 -2.45
CA SER A 67 -0.61 -2.61 -2.77
C SER A 67 -1.89 -1.90 -3.25
N MET A 68 -3.05 -2.16 -2.66
CA MET A 68 -4.31 -1.48 -2.97
C MET A 68 -4.27 0.02 -2.68
N GLY A 69 -3.44 0.45 -1.72
CA GLY A 69 -3.21 1.87 -1.43
C GLY A 69 -2.71 2.66 -2.64
N VAL A 70 -2.04 1.99 -3.60
CA VAL A 70 -1.60 2.61 -4.85
C VAL A 70 -2.78 3.14 -5.67
N TRP A 71 -3.82 2.34 -5.84
CA TRP A 71 -5.03 2.80 -6.54
C TRP A 71 -5.78 3.87 -5.73
N VAL A 72 -5.87 3.71 -4.41
CA VAL A 72 -6.53 4.70 -3.54
C VAL A 72 -5.83 6.06 -3.63
N ALA A 73 -4.51 6.08 -3.56
CA ALA A 73 -3.72 7.31 -3.72
C ALA A 73 -3.94 7.93 -5.11
N ALA A 74 -3.89 7.12 -6.16
CA ALA A 74 -4.12 7.56 -7.54
C ALA A 74 -5.54 8.09 -7.77
N HIS A 75 -6.51 7.62 -7.01
CA HIS A 75 -7.89 8.10 -7.09
C HIS A 75 -8.13 9.38 -6.28
N LEU A 76 -7.58 9.47 -5.07
CA LEU A 76 -7.88 10.55 -4.13
C LEU A 76 -6.91 11.74 -4.20
N LEU A 77 -5.66 11.52 -4.63
CA LEU A 77 -4.57 12.49 -4.50
C LEU A 77 -3.95 12.92 -5.83
N ALA A 78 -4.38 12.37 -6.97
CA ALA A 78 -3.76 12.68 -8.25
C ALA A 78 -3.81 14.18 -8.60
N ASP A 79 -4.89 14.86 -8.27
CA ASP A 79 -5.04 16.30 -8.53
C ASP A 79 -4.25 17.17 -7.53
N GLN A 80 -3.72 16.56 -6.46
CA GLN A 80 -2.85 17.18 -5.46
C GLN A 80 -1.38 16.75 -5.62
N ALA A 81 -1.01 16.10 -6.72
CA ALA A 81 0.33 15.54 -6.94
C ALA A 81 1.46 16.56 -6.77
N ALA A 82 1.22 17.83 -7.14
CA ALA A 82 2.19 18.92 -7.00
C ALA A 82 2.51 19.30 -5.54
N SER A 83 1.70 18.85 -4.58
CA SER A 83 1.94 19.07 -3.14
C SER A 83 2.95 18.10 -2.54
N PHE A 84 3.36 17.07 -3.28
CA PHE A 84 4.29 16.07 -2.81
C PHE A 84 5.68 16.28 -3.41
N ALA A 85 6.71 16.23 -2.56
CA ALA A 85 8.11 16.23 -2.99
C ALA A 85 8.47 14.94 -3.75
N SER A 86 7.84 13.82 -3.39
CA SER A 86 7.92 12.56 -4.13
C SER A 86 6.66 11.72 -3.95
N CYS A 87 6.37 10.88 -4.96
CA CYS A 87 5.26 9.93 -4.92
C CYS A 87 5.79 8.54 -5.30
N THR A 88 5.77 7.60 -4.36
CA THR A 88 6.29 6.24 -4.54
C THR A 88 5.17 5.22 -4.49
N ALA A 89 5.05 4.40 -5.54
CA ALA A 89 4.18 3.22 -5.57
C ALA A 89 5.00 1.95 -5.29
N ILE A 90 4.50 1.06 -4.44
CA ILE A 90 5.17 -0.20 -4.08
C ILE A 90 4.18 -1.36 -4.24
N GLY A 91 4.53 -2.39 -5.01
CA GLY A 91 3.81 -3.66 -5.06
C GLY A 91 2.31 -3.54 -5.37
N GLY A 92 1.91 -2.54 -6.14
CA GLY A 92 0.54 -2.28 -6.56
C GLY A 92 0.48 -1.64 -7.95
N THR A 93 -0.74 -1.42 -8.46
CA THR A 93 -0.98 -0.87 -9.78
C THR A 93 -2.20 0.05 -9.81
N LEU A 94 -2.38 0.79 -10.91
CA LEU A 94 -3.56 1.64 -11.14
C LEU A 94 -4.81 0.83 -11.54
N THR A 95 -4.65 -0.46 -11.79
CA THR A 95 -5.70 -1.42 -12.16
C THR A 95 -5.62 -2.63 -11.24
N PRO A 96 -5.99 -2.48 -9.94
CA PRO A 96 -5.74 -3.50 -8.91
C PRO A 96 -6.45 -4.83 -9.16
N VAL A 97 -7.61 -4.81 -9.83
CA VAL A 97 -8.37 -6.01 -10.21
C VAL A 97 -8.37 -6.10 -11.75
N ASP A 98 -7.39 -6.80 -12.30
CA ASP A 98 -7.22 -6.98 -13.74
C ASP A 98 -6.39 -8.23 -14.02
N LYS A 99 -6.77 -9.01 -15.03
CA LYS A 99 -6.13 -10.28 -15.38
C LYS A 99 -4.64 -10.16 -15.70
N GLN A 100 -4.22 -9.03 -16.28
CA GLN A 100 -2.86 -8.84 -16.79
C GLN A 100 -2.06 -7.76 -16.07
N ARG A 101 -2.74 -6.87 -15.32
CA ARG A 101 -2.15 -5.67 -14.69
C ARG A 101 -2.38 -5.56 -13.21
N GLY A 102 -3.16 -6.46 -12.63
CA GLY A 102 -3.51 -6.49 -11.20
C GLY A 102 -3.63 -7.92 -10.69
N ILE A 103 -4.46 -8.09 -9.69
CA ILE A 103 -4.93 -9.40 -9.22
C ILE A 103 -5.97 -9.88 -10.22
N PRO A 104 -5.90 -11.13 -10.75
CA PRO A 104 -6.93 -11.66 -11.64
C PRO A 104 -8.32 -11.61 -10.98
N PRO A 105 -9.37 -11.14 -11.71
CA PRO A 105 -10.70 -10.96 -11.15
C PRO A 105 -11.28 -12.22 -10.51
N GLU A 106 -11.01 -13.39 -11.09
CA GLU A 106 -11.42 -14.68 -10.58
C GLU A 106 -10.78 -15.02 -9.22
N ILE A 107 -9.50 -14.68 -9.03
CA ILE A 107 -8.80 -14.88 -7.75
C ILE A 107 -9.31 -13.90 -6.71
N TYR A 108 -9.56 -12.65 -7.11
CA TYR A 108 -10.08 -11.63 -6.21
C TYR A 108 -11.49 -12.00 -5.72
N ALA A 109 -12.37 -12.41 -6.64
CA ALA A 109 -13.74 -12.82 -6.32
C ALA A 109 -13.77 -14.05 -5.42
N ASP A 110 -12.98 -15.09 -5.73
CA ASP A 110 -12.88 -16.29 -4.89
C ASP A 110 -12.46 -15.95 -3.46
N MET A 111 -11.47 -15.09 -3.30
CA MET A 111 -11.04 -14.63 -1.98
C MET A 111 -12.14 -13.84 -1.24
N ALA A 112 -12.90 -12.99 -1.94
CA ALA A 112 -13.97 -12.20 -1.32
C ALA A 112 -15.18 -13.07 -0.94
N ASP A 113 -15.58 -14.01 -1.80
CA ASP A 113 -16.75 -14.86 -1.62
C ASP A 113 -16.53 -15.96 -0.56
N ASN A 114 -15.29 -16.48 -0.48
CA ASN A 114 -14.91 -17.56 0.45
C ASN A 114 -14.07 -17.03 1.63
N PHE A 115 -14.17 -15.74 1.96
CA PHE A 115 -13.35 -15.13 2.99
C PHE A 115 -13.61 -15.69 4.37
N ASN A 116 -12.58 -16.18 5.02
CA ASN A 116 -12.60 -16.73 6.37
C ASN A 116 -11.19 -16.67 6.98
N GLN A 117 -11.01 -17.22 8.19
CA GLN A 117 -9.73 -17.22 8.88
C GLN A 117 -8.62 -17.95 8.09
N GLU A 118 -8.93 -19.04 7.43
CA GLU A 118 -7.94 -19.82 6.67
C GLU A 118 -7.47 -19.07 5.41
N THR A 119 -8.41 -18.43 4.68
CA THR A 119 -8.07 -17.60 3.52
C THR A 119 -7.25 -16.37 3.92
N LEU A 120 -7.54 -15.75 5.08
CA LEU A 120 -6.75 -14.65 5.63
C LEU A 120 -5.32 -15.10 5.97
N GLU A 121 -5.16 -16.24 6.63
CA GLU A 121 -3.83 -16.78 6.95
C GLU A 121 -3.05 -17.15 5.69
N SER A 122 -3.72 -17.70 4.67
CA SER A 122 -3.11 -17.96 3.37
C SER A 122 -2.66 -16.67 2.68
N PHE A 123 -3.48 -15.61 2.75
CA PHE A 123 -3.09 -14.29 2.25
C PHE A 123 -1.84 -13.76 2.96
N TYR A 124 -1.80 -13.83 4.30
CA TYR A 124 -0.62 -13.39 5.06
C TYR A 124 0.64 -14.17 4.69
N ARG A 125 0.55 -15.51 4.51
CA ARG A 125 1.68 -16.31 4.05
C ARG A 125 2.16 -15.90 2.65
N ASN A 126 1.23 -15.58 1.76
CA ASN A 126 1.56 -15.15 0.40
C ASN A 126 2.20 -13.76 0.31
N MET A 127 2.12 -12.95 1.36
CA MET A 127 2.84 -11.67 1.42
C MET A 127 4.35 -11.83 1.62
N PHE A 128 4.83 -13.02 2.04
CA PHE A 128 6.21 -13.29 2.37
C PHE A 128 6.75 -14.48 1.57
N ASP A 129 8.05 -14.57 1.45
CA ASP A 129 8.76 -15.64 0.76
C ASP A 129 9.69 -16.44 1.70
N THR A 130 9.87 -15.99 2.94
CA THR A 130 10.66 -16.64 3.98
C THR A 130 9.92 -16.63 5.32
N GLU A 131 10.27 -17.58 6.20
CA GLU A 131 9.57 -17.81 7.47
C GLU A 131 9.81 -16.74 8.53
N GLU A 132 11.01 -16.16 8.60
CA GLU A 132 11.36 -15.20 9.65
C GLU A 132 10.50 -13.92 9.59
N PRO A 133 10.38 -13.18 8.44
CA PRO A 133 9.52 -12.03 8.36
C PRO A 133 8.03 -12.39 8.46
N LEU A 134 7.62 -13.57 8.02
CA LEU A 134 6.26 -14.06 8.23
C LEU A 134 5.96 -14.22 9.74
N ALA A 135 6.84 -14.86 10.49
CA ALA A 135 6.67 -15.06 11.94
C ALA A 135 6.63 -13.70 12.66
N ARG A 136 7.50 -12.76 12.28
CA ARG A 136 7.47 -11.38 12.79
C ARG A 136 6.14 -10.70 12.49
N PHE A 137 5.61 -10.84 11.28
CA PHE A 137 4.32 -10.26 10.90
C PHE A 137 3.18 -10.89 11.70
N LEU A 138 3.13 -12.22 11.83
CA LEU A 138 2.07 -12.90 12.58
C LEU A 138 2.06 -12.51 14.05
N ALA A 139 3.23 -12.24 14.65
CA ALA A 139 3.33 -11.71 16.01
C ALA A 139 2.83 -10.26 16.14
N ASN A 140 2.83 -9.51 15.04
CA ASN A 140 2.42 -8.10 14.96
C ASN A 140 1.30 -7.88 13.93
N ARG A 141 0.47 -8.89 13.69
CA ARG A 141 -0.58 -8.82 12.67
C ARG A 141 -1.63 -7.76 12.98
N PRO A 142 -2.33 -7.24 11.96
CA PRO A 142 -3.44 -6.32 12.15
C PRO A 142 -4.48 -6.85 13.14
N GLN A 143 -5.04 -5.96 13.95
CA GLN A 143 -6.03 -6.29 14.98
C GLN A 143 -7.47 -6.10 14.48
N ARG A 144 -7.68 -6.16 13.18
CA ARG A 144 -8.99 -5.99 12.55
C ARG A 144 -9.74 -7.33 12.50
N ASN A 145 -11.06 -7.30 12.66
CA ASN A 145 -11.88 -8.51 12.60
C ASN A 145 -12.20 -8.93 11.16
N LEU A 146 -12.58 -10.20 10.97
CA LEU A 146 -12.85 -10.77 9.65
C LEU A 146 -13.95 -10.04 8.87
N HIS A 147 -15.00 -9.60 9.56
CA HIS A 147 -16.11 -8.90 8.92
C HIS A 147 -15.65 -7.56 8.32
N GLU A 148 -14.87 -6.77 9.06
CA GLU A 148 -14.32 -5.52 8.56
C GLU A 148 -13.38 -5.73 7.36
N LEU A 149 -12.59 -6.81 7.37
CA LEU A 149 -11.68 -7.15 6.29
C LEU A 149 -12.44 -7.56 5.02
N GLN A 150 -13.49 -8.35 5.17
CA GLN A 150 -14.36 -8.74 4.06
C GLN A 150 -15.13 -7.54 3.49
N ASP A 151 -15.70 -6.70 4.36
CA ASP A 151 -16.39 -5.48 3.96
C ASP A 151 -15.46 -4.55 3.16
N GLU A 152 -14.20 -4.42 3.58
CA GLU A 152 -13.22 -3.59 2.88
C GLU A 152 -12.90 -4.15 1.49
N MET A 153 -12.78 -5.47 1.36
CA MET A 153 -12.54 -6.12 0.07
C MET A 153 -13.70 -5.89 -0.90
N VAL A 154 -14.93 -6.10 -0.44
CA VAL A 154 -16.15 -5.88 -1.23
C VAL A 154 -16.29 -4.41 -1.61
N ALA A 155 -16.12 -3.50 -0.66
CA ALA A 155 -16.21 -2.06 -0.90
C ALA A 155 -15.16 -1.59 -1.92
N PHE A 156 -13.91 -2.04 -1.77
CA PHE A 156 -12.82 -1.69 -2.68
C PHE A 156 -13.11 -2.13 -4.12
N ASN A 157 -13.59 -3.37 -4.32
CA ASN A 157 -13.98 -3.84 -5.65
C ASN A 157 -15.09 -2.98 -6.27
N ASN A 158 -16.12 -2.65 -5.48
CA ASN A 158 -17.21 -1.79 -5.93
C ASN A 158 -16.71 -0.40 -6.35
N PHE A 159 -15.78 0.19 -5.59
CA PHE A 159 -15.17 1.46 -5.95
C PHE A 159 -14.34 1.34 -7.23
N PHE A 160 -13.55 0.27 -7.38
CA PHE A 160 -12.78 0.08 -8.61
C PHE A 160 -13.68 -0.13 -9.84
N VAL A 161 -14.77 -0.88 -9.70
CA VAL A 161 -15.77 -1.05 -10.78
C VAL A 161 -16.44 0.28 -11.13
N GLN A 162 -16.75 1.10 -10.12
CA GLN A 162 -17.42 2.38 -10.31
C GLN A 162 -16.50 3.43 -10.95
N TYR A 163 -15.25 3.53 -10.52
CA TYR A 163 -14.35 4.63 -10.88
C TYR A 163 -13.30 4.24 -11.94
N GLY A 164 -13.05 2.95 -12.11
CA GLY A 164 -12.05 2.46 -13.06
C GLY A 164 -10.60 2.71 -12.61
N PRO A 165 -9.65 2.70 -13.56
CA PRO A 165 -8.24 2.90 -13.29
C PRO A 165 -7.94 4.26 -12.65
N GLY A 166 -6.99 4.29 -11.70
CA GLY A 166 -6.51 5.55 -11.12
C GLY A 166 -5.66 6.36 -12.11
N LYS A 167 -5.50 7.67 -11.82
CA LYS A 167 -4.62 8.56 -12.57
C LYS A 167 -3.20 8.50 -11.99
N ASP A 168 -2.20 8.26 -12.84
CA ASP A 168 -0.80 8.14 -12.41
C ASP A 168 -0.26 9.46 -11.86
N LEU A 169 0.14 9.45 -10.60
CA LEU A 169 0.83 10.55 -9.91
C LEU A 169 2.23 10.13 -9.44
N PHE A 170 2.62 8.87 -9.65
CA PHE A 170 3.82 8.32 -9.04
C PHE A 170 5.07 8.67 -9.85
N THR A 171 6.02 9.31 -9.18
CA THR A 171 7.36 9.60 -9.72
C THR A 171 8.29 8.41 -9.59
N GLN A 172 8.03 7.51 -8.63
CA GLN A 172 8.75 6.26 -8.41
C GLN A 172 7.78 5.08 -8.38
N LYS A 173 8.17 3.98 -9.02
CA LYS A 173 7.39 2.74 -9.06
C LYS A 173 8.32 1.59 -8.72
N ILE A 174 8.08 0.95 -7.58
CA ILE A 174 8.84 -0.20 -7.10
C ILE A 174 8.05 -1.46 -7.40
N ILE A 175 8.58 -2.25 -8.32
CA ILE A 175 8.04 -3.55 -8.72
C ILE A 175 8.64 -4.62 -7.81
N THR A 176 7.79 -5.33 -7.10
CA THR A 176 8.15 -6.41 -6.17
C THR A 176 8.19 -7.74 -6.93
N SER A 177 9.40 -8.22 -7.29
CA SER A 177 9.51 -9.35 -8.24
C SER A 177 9.14 -10.71 -7.64
N ARG A 178 9.18 -10.86 -6.32
CA ARG A 178 8.77 -12.07 -5.59
C ARG A 178 7.36 -11.99 -4.99
N ASP A 179 6.59 -11.03 -5.44
CA ASP A 179 5.22 -10.79 -5.00
C ASP A 179 4.29 -11.91 -5.51
N ARG A 180 3.58 -12.55 -4.58
CA ARG A 180 2.60 -13.60 -4.85
C ARG A 180 1.16 -13.11 -4.83
N ILE A 181 0.95 -11.83 -4.52
CA ILE A 181 -0.37 -11.15 -4.52
C ILE A 181 -0.55 -10.37 -5.83
N PHE A 182 0.29 -9.35 -6.03
CA PHE A 182 0.40 -8.62 -7.30
C PHE A 182 1.62 -9.13 -8.06
N SER A 183 1.47 -10.14 -8.90
CA SER A 183 2.64 -10.74 -9.55
C SER A 183 3.53 -9.67 -10.20
N GLY A 184 4.85 -9.77 -10.03
CA GLY A 184 5.79 -8.80 -10.61
C GLY A 184 5.63 -8.66 -12.13
N ARG A 185 5.20 -9.73 -12.81
CA ARG A 185 4.83 -9.68 -14.24
C ARG A 185 3.68 -8.73 -14.53
N ASN A 186 2.62 -8.76 -13.72
CA ASN A 186 1.45 -7.90 -13.88
C ASN A 186 1.79 -6.46 -13.52
N GLN A 187 2.59 -6.24 -12.48
CA GLN A 187 3.12 -4.91 -12.15
C GLN A 187 3.94 -4.33 -13.30
N MET A 188 4.87 -5.09 -13.89
CA MET A 188 5.65 -4.65 -15.07
C MET A 188 4.78 -4.29 -16.28
N ARG A 189 3.70 -5.04 -16.51
CA ARG A 189 2.76 -4.75 -17.60
C ARG A 189 1.92 -3.52 -17.32
N ALA A 190 1.49 -3.33 -16.05
CA ALA A 190 0.68 -2.20 -15.65
C ALA A 190 1.44 -0.88 -15.80
N TRP A 191 2.68 -0.84 -15.33
CA TRP A 191 3.50 0.36 -15.38
C TRP A 191 4.17 0.62 -16.72
N GLY A 192 4.31 -0.41 -17.54
CA GLY A 192 5.07 -0.34 -18.80
C GLY A 192 6.56 -0.64 -18.62
N LYS A 193 7.18 -1.06 -19.73
CA LYS A 193 8.59 -1.46 -19.72
C LYS A 193 9.51 -0.25 -19.43
N GLY A 194 10.34 -0.38 -18.39
CA GLY A 194 11.33 0.63 -18.03
C GLY A 194 10.81 1.82 -17.21
N SER A 195 9.52 1.80 -16.82
CA SER A 195 8.93 2.89 -16.01
C SER A 195 9.01 2.69 -14.50
N GLY A 196 9.61 1.59 -14.04
CA GLY A 196 9.76 1.29 -12.62
C GLY A 196 11.05 0.55 -12.32
N THR A 197 11.46 0.61 -11.05
CA THR A 197 12.60 -0.15 -10.52
C THR A 197 12.11 -1.50 -10.02
N THR A 198 12.70 -2.60 -10.52
CA THR A 198 12.37 -3.94 -10.07
C THR A 198 13.31 -4.34 -8.94
N LEU A 199 12.76 -4.61 -7.77
CA LEU A 199 13.48 -5.10 -6.60
C LEU A 199 13.10 -6.55 -6.32
N ASN A 200 14.05 -7.30 -5.79
CA ASN A 200 13.84 -8.70 -5.40
C ASN A 200 13.12 -8.78 -4.04
N TRP A 201 11.92 -8.20 -3.98
CA TRP A 201 11.11 -8.06 -2.79
C TRP A 201 9.85 -8.91 -2.84
N PRO A 202 9.37 -9.41 -1.69
CA PRO A 202 8.04 -10.00 -1.54
C PRO A 202 6.97 -8.89 -1.54
N HIS A 203 5.69 -9.26 -1.41
CA HIS A 203 4.59 -8.31 -1.35
C HIS A 203 4.69 -7.33 -0.18
N PHE A 204 5.07 -7.82 1.01
CA PHE A 204 5.32 -7.00 2.20
C PHE A 204 6.83 -6.80 2.40
N PRO A 205 7.43 -5.73 1.87
CA PRO A 205 8.87 -5.54 1.90
C PRO A 205 9.37 -4.79 3.14
N PHE A 206 8.50 -4.25 3.98
CA PHE A 206 8.86 -3.30 5.03
C PHE A 206 9.85 -3.85 6.07
N TYR A 207 9.87 -5.16 6.30
CA TYR A 207 10.84 -5.76 7.22
C TYR A 207 12.23 -5.99 6.61
N LEU A 208 12.42 -5.66 5.33
CA LEU A 208 13.73 -5.63 4.67
C LEU A 208 14.42 -4.26 4.80
N LEU A 209 13.70 -3.26 5.28
CA LEU A 209 14.17 -1.88 5.41
C LEU A 209 14.72 -1.62 6.80
N SER A 210 15.73 -0.76 6.91
CA SER A 210 16.22 -0.23 8.17
C SER A 210 15.39 0.97 8.65
N SER A 211 14.80 1.73 7.69
CA SER A 211 13.89 2.84 7.97
C SER A 211 12.99 3.16 6.79
N TRP A 212 11.89 3.87 7.04
CA TRP A 212 11.01 4.41 6.01
C TRP A 212 11.72 5.36 5.04
N GLN A 213 12.75 6.06 5.51
CA GLN A 213 13.51 7.02 4.72
C GLN A 213 14.18 6.38 3.50
N GLU A 214 14.50 5.08 3.53
CA GLU A 214 15.05 4.33 2.39
C GLU A 214 14.12 4.28 1.17
N LEU A 215 12.83 4.54 1.37
CA LEU A 215 11.82 4.58 0.30
C LEU A 215 11.69 5.95 -0.36
N LEU A 216 12.42 6.96 0.14
CA LEU A 216 12.46 8.29 -0.43
C LEU A 216 13.57 8.39 -1.48
N PRO A 217 13.43 9.29 -2.49
CA PRO A 217 14.53 9.57 -3.41
C PRO A 217 15.77 10.04 -2.65
N SER A 218 16.94 9.56 -3.05
CA SER A 218 18.20 10.17 -2.61
C SER A 218 18.22 11.64 -3.06
N LEU A 219 18.57 12.53 -2.14
CA LEU A 219 18.73 13.97 -2.41
C LEU A 219 19.86 14.21 -3.40
#